data_bf4603f703503117d43e7a089b0260ca
#
_entry.id   bf4603f703503117d43e7a089b0260ca
#
_cell.length_a   1.000
_cell.length_b   1.000
_cell.length_c   1.000
_cell.angle_alpha   90.00
_cell.angle_beta   90.00
_cell.angle_gamma   90.00
#
_symmetry.space_group_name_H-M   'P 1'
#
loop_
_entity.id
_entity.type
_entity.pdbx_description
1 polymer ?
#
loop_
_entity_poly.entity_id
_entity_poly.type
_entity_poly.pdbx_seq_one_letter_code
_entity_poly.pdbx_strand_id
1 'polypeptide(L)'
;MKIVVQQINDILESLQLLEVDWKDNVAIHAIKQLQGIPVKAAYSADDVKTLLDKDFDEGILICRLFMGLSKDQFTAQLHNKRADGGIGVKAYLADQDTFLEDLISLGVLQAMAAEVNRKLHWSDGLIERLRSGRGSAISGQRRGRNVEDSAELIISKVFGEAYEARCTFHGPRGTTAKCDFAIPSKKEARVLIESKAYGATGSKMTDILGDLHTIIEAKRADTALLFLTDGLTWKERQSDLRKILELQNNGDITRIYTLSMAKRFEKDLRQLKREAGL
;
A
#
# COMPACT_ATOMS: atom_id res chain seq x y z
N MET A 1 -10.45 50.01 6.82
CA MET A 1 -9.46 49.20 7.57
C MET A 1 -8.09 49.58 7.09
N LYS A 2 -7.18 49.99 8.00
CA LYS A 2 -5.80 50.30 7.57
C LYS A 2 -5.06 49.00 7.33
N ILE A 3 -4.36 48.91 6.18
CA ILE A 3 -3.49 47.77 5.88
C ILE A 3 -2.27 47.86 6.82
N VAL A 4 -2.08 46.79 7.62
CA VAL A 4 -0.91 46.65 8.49
C VAL A 4 0.07 45.72 7.80
N VAL A 5 1.31 46.16 7.62
CA VAL A 5 2.40 45.33 7.11
C VAL A 5 2.95 44.51 8.27
N GLN A 6 2.84 43.18 8.19
CA GLN A 6 3.38 42.26 9.19
C GLN A 6 4.73 41.70 8.69
N GLN A 7 5.66 41.52 9.63
CA GLN A 7 6.90 40.79 9.35
C GLN A 7 6.69 39.31 9.59
N ILE A 8 7.33 38.44 8.79
CA ILE A 8 7.19 36.99 8.93
C ILE A 8 7.65 36.51 10.31
N ASN A 9 8.64 37.11 10.89
CA ASN A 9 9.14 36.77 12.23
C ASN A 9 8.11 37.04 13.32
N ASP A 10 7.35 38.15 13.22
CA ASP A 10 6.27 38.46 14.19
C ASP A 10 5.18 37.37 14.17
N ILE A 11 4.92 36.81 12.99
CA ILE A 11 3.96 35.70 12.82
C ILE A 11 4.55 34.42 13.42
N LEU A 12 5.81 34.08 13.08
CA LEU A 12 6.46 32.85 13.54
C LEU A 12 6.58 32.81 15.07
N GLU A 13 6.91 33.95 15.71
CA GLU A 13 6.99 34.07 17.17
C GLU A 13 5.63 33.97 17.87
N SER A 14 4.55 34.26 17.15
CA SER A 14 3.19 34.15 17.67
C SER A 14 2.58 32.73 17.57
N LEU A 15 3.24 31.81 16.86
CA LEU A 15 2.75 30.45 16.68
C LEU A 15 2.83 29.66 17.99
N GLN A 16 1.74 28.94 18.31
CA GLN A 16 1.64 28.07 19.48
C GLN A 16 1.38 26.63 19.05
N LEU A 17 1.85 25.68 19.87
CA LEU A 17 1.51 24.28 19.70
C LEU A 17 0.00 24.09 19.88
N LEU A 18 -0.68 23.55 18.89
CA LEU A 18 -2.09 23.18 18.97
C LEU A 18 -2.18 21.79 19.59
N GLU A 19 -2.57 21.75 20.86
CA GLU A 19 -2.93 20.50 21.52
C GLU A 19 -4.34 20.11 21.08
N VAL A 20 -4.49 18.94 20.45
CA VAL A 20 -5.79 18.39 20.05
C VAL A 20 -6.03 17.12 20.84
N ASP A 21 -7.17 17.04 21.52
CA ASP A 21 -7.61 15.77 22.11
C ASP A 21 -7.89 14.79 20.95
N TRP A 22 -7.19 13.66 20.94
CA TRP A 22 -7.35 12.62 19.93
C TRP A 22 -8.64 11.80 20.11
N LYS A 23 -9.30 11.92 21.28
CA LYS A 23 -10.52 11.19 21.60
C LYS A 23 -11.74 11.90 21.02
N ASP A 24 -12.06 11.58 19.79
CA ASP A 24 -13.37 11.91 19.24
C ASP A 24 -14.46 10.93 19.75
N ASN A 25 -15.70 11.15 19.36
CA ASN A 25 -16.83 10.30 19.79
C ASN A 25 -16.62 8.84 19.40
N VAL A 26 -16.02 8.55 18.22
CA VAL A 26 -15.73 7.19 17.77
C VAL A 26 -14.72 6.53 18.70
N ALA A 27 -13.64 7.23 19.04
CA ALA A 27 -12.64 6.71 19.97
C ALA A 27 -13.22 6.46 21.36
N ILE A 28 -14.06 7.38 21.89
CA ILE A 28 -14.71 7.23 23.19
C ILE A 28 -15.60 5.98 23.21
N HIS A 29 -16.44 5.78 22.21
CA HIS A 29 -17.32 4.62 22.12
C HIS A 29 -16.52 3.32 21.94
N ALA A 30 -15.53 3.29 21.07
CA ALA A 30 -14.68 2.12 20.87
C ALA A 30 -13.93 1.72 22.16
N ILE A 31 -13.39 2.69 22.91
CA ILE A 31 -12.76 2.44 24.22
C ILE A 31 -13.76 1.81 25.20
N LYS A 32 -14.98 2.35 25.28
CA LYS A 32 -16.02 1.79 26.16
C LYS A 32 -16.40 0.35 25.77
N GLN A 33 -16.51 0.06 24.49
CA GLN A 33 -16.76 -1.29 24.01
C GLN A 33 -15.61 -2.24 24.33
N LEU A 34 -14.36 -1.84 24.06
CA LEU A 34 -13.16 -2.61 24.38
C LEU A 34 -13.08 -2.97 25.86
N GLN A 35 -13.38 -2.01 26.75
CA GLN A 35 -13.40 -2.24 28.20
C GLN A 35 -14.53 -3.17 28.65
N GLY A 36 -15.57 -3.32 27.86
CA GLY A 36 -16.70 -4.23 28.10
C GLY A 36 -16.50 -5.65 27.58
N ILE A 37 -15.44 -5.94 26.84
CA ILE A 37 -15.16 -7.27 26.32
C ILE A 37 -14.73 -8.20 27.46
N PRO A 38 -15.43 -9.33 27.69
CA PRO A 38 -15.05 -10.25 28.76
C PRO A 38 -13.72 -10.94 28.46
N VAL A 39 -12.90 -11.11 29.48
CA VAL A 39 -11.63 -11.86 29.37
C VAL A 39 -11.94 -13.36 29.25
N LYS A 40 -11.57 -13.96 28.11
CA LYS A 40 -11.79 -15.38 27.81
C LYS A 40 -10.49 -15.99 27.24
N ALA A 41 -10.27 -17.29 27.51
CA ALA A 41 -9.16 -18.03 26.90
C ALA A 41 -9.35 -18.19 25.38
N ALA A 42 -10.60 -18.26 24.92
CA ALA A 42 -10.97 -18.36 23.51
C ALA A 42 -12.28 -17.60 23.25
N TYR A 43 -12.42 -17.10 22.05
CA TYR A 43 -13.62 -16.40 21.57
C TYR A 43 -14.33 -17.22 20.48
N SER A 44 -15.63 -17.01 20.33
CA SER A 44 -16.52 -17.68 19.38
C SER A 44 -17.08 -16.68 18.36
N ALA A 45 -17.77 -17.23 17.35
CA ALA A 45 -18.52 -16.44 16.38
C ALA A 45 -19.55 -15.52 17.07
N ASP A 46 -20.21 -16.02 18.14
CA ASP A 46 -21.21 -15.26 18.88
C ASP A 46 -20.62 -14.03 19.58
N ASP A 47 -19.37 -14.10 20.03
CA ASP A 47 -18.69 -12.93 20.60
C ASP A 47 -18.51 -11.83 19.57
N VAL A 48 -18.08 -12.17 18.34
CA VAL A 48 -17.96 -11.22 17.23
C VAL A 48 -19.33 -10.73 16.78
N LYS A 49 -20.32 -11.63 16.67
CA LYS A 49 -21.71 -11.28 16.37
C LYS A 49 -22.26 -10.24 17.34
N THR A 50 -22.04 -10.43 18.63
CA THR A 50 -22.47 -9.50 19.68
C THR A 50 -21.88 -8.09 19.50
N LEU A 51 -20.62 -8.00 19.06
CA LEU A 51 -20.00 -6.71 18.76
C LEU A 51 -20.65 -6.02 17.55
N LEU A 52 -20.90 -6.79 16.47
CA LEU A 52 -21.50 -6.27 15.23
C LEU A 52 -22.98 -5.90 15.40
N ASP A 53 -23.74 -6.71 16.13
CA ASP A 53 -25.17 -6.47 16.38
C ASP A 53 -25.40 -5.25 17.26
N LYS A 54 -24.46 -4.92 18.14
CA LYS A 54 -24.53 -3.74 18.99
C LYS A 54 -24.33 -2.45 18.21
N ASP A 55 -23.31 -2.39 17.39
CA ASP A 55 -23.00 -1.37 16.40
C ASP A 55 -22.05 -1.95 15.37
N PHE A 56 -22.47 -1.98 14.13
CA PHE A 56 -21.71 -2.63 13.05
C PHE A 56 -20.37 -1.93 12.80
N ASP A 57 -20.37 -0.60 12.68
CA ASP A 57 -19.16 0.16 12.34
C ASP A 57 -18.14 0.11 13.48
N GLU A 58 -18.60 0.21 14.72
CA GLU A 58 -17.76 0.05 15.92
C GLU A 58 -17.26 -1.40 16.05
N GLY A 59 -18.10 -2.40 15.81
CA GLY A 59 -17.72 -3.82 15.83
C GLY A 59 -16.62 -4.13 14.80
N ILE A 60 -16.76 -3.63 13.58
CA ILE A 60 -15.72 -3.73 12.53
C ILE A 60 -14.43 -3.01 12.95
N LEU A 61 -14.55 -1.82 13.55
CA LEU A 61 -13.39 -1.11 14.10
C LEU A 61 -12.68 -1.94 15.17
N ILE A 62 -13.41 -2.57 16.09
CA ILE A 62 -12.84 -3.41 17.15
C ILE A 62 -12.16 -4.64 16.58
N CYS A 63 -12.80 -5.37 15.65
CA CYS A 63 -12.19 -6.51 14.96
C CYS A 63 -10.85 -6.11 14.31
N ARG A 64 -10.83 -4.98 13.62
CA ARG A 64 -9.63 -4.42 12.98
C ARG A 64 -8.53 -4.08 13.99
N LEU A 65 -8.90 -3.51 15.15
CA LEU A 65 -7.93 -3.16 16.21
C LEU A 65 -7.26 -4.42 16.76
N PHE A 66 -8.03 -5.48 17.04
CA PHE A 66 -7.48 -6.77 17.48
C PHE A 66 -6.51 -7.35 16.46
N MET A 67 -6.80 -7.25 15.19
CA MET A 67 -5.92 -7.72 14.12
C MET A 67 -4.70 -6.82 13.86
N GLY A 68 -4.64 -5.65 14.50
CA GLY A 68 -3.55 -4.68 14.29
C GLY A 68 -3.46 -4.13 12.87
N LEU A 69 -4.57 -4.10 12.12
CA LEU A 69 -4.62 -3.67 10.73
C LEU A 69 -5.07 -2.22 10.58
N SER A 70 -4.56 -1.54 9.56
CA SER A 70 -5.13 -0.26 9.12
C SER A 70 -6.52 -0.47 8.51
N LYS A 71 -7.32 0.60 8.38
CA LYS A 71 -8.64 0.52 7.75
C LYS A 71 -8.56 -0.07 6.34
N ASP A 72 -7.62 0.42 5.54
CA ASP A 72 -7.45 -0.01 4.15
C ASP A 72 -7.02 -1.48 4.05
N GLN A 73 -6.09 -1.92 4.91
CA GLN A 73 -5.64 -3.31 4.94
C GLN A 73 -6.76 -4.26 5.32
N PHE A 74 -7.56 -3.92 6.34
CA PHE A 74 -8.69 -4.74 6.77
C PHE A 74 -9.77 -4.80 5.68
N THR A 75 -10.14 -3.65 5.13
CA THR A 75 -11.11 -3.55 4.03
C THR A 75 -10.67 -4.38 2.83
N ALA A 76 -9.41 -4.27 2.40
CA ALA A 76 -8.88 -5.03 1.28
C ALA A 76 -8.88 -6.55 1.54
N GLN A 77 -8.54 -6.99 2.76
CA GLN A 77 -8.58 -8.41 3.12
C GLN A 77 -10.01 -8.95 3.12
N LEU A 78 -10.96 -8.21 3.69
CA LEU A 78 -12.35 -8.61 3.74
C LEU A 78 -12.98 -8.65 2.34
N HIS A 79 -12.73 -7.65 1.49
CA HIS A 79 -13.15 -7.68 0.09
C HIS A 79 -12.57 -8.86 -0.69
N ASN A 80 -11.32 -9.24 -0.41
CA ASN A 80 -10.71 -10.38 -1.08
C ASN A 80 -11.35 -11.71 -0.71
N LYS A 81 -11.95 -11.82 0.48
CA LYS A 81 -12.71 -12.99 0.92
C LYS A 81 -14.12 -12.99 0.32
N ARG A 82 -14.75 -11.85 0.24
CA ARG A 82 -16.12 -11.64 -0.24
C ARG A 82 -16.12 -11.22 -1.72
N ALA A 83 -15.86 -12.17 -2.61
CA ALA A 83 -15.67 -11.89 -4.04
C ALA A 83 -16.87 -11.17 -4.69
N ASP A 84 -18.11 -11.46 -4.26
CA ASP A 84 -19.36 -10.90 -4.83
C ASP A 84 -20.19 -10.13 -3.80
N GLY A 85 -19.70 -9.93 -2.58
CA GLY A 85 -20.44 -9.32 -1.49
C GLY A 85 -19.86 -7.99 -1.02
N GLY A 86 -20.74 -7.05 -0.68
CA GLY A 86 -20.35 -5.85 0.05
C GLY A 86 -19.78 -6.19 1.42
N ILE A 87 -19.07 -5.23 2.01
CA ILE A 87 -18.47 -5.37 3.36
C ILE A 87 -19.13 -4.45 4.41
N GLY A 88 -20.21 -3.78 4.03
CA GLY A 88 -20.94 -2.88 4.92
C GLY A 88 -22.11 -3.56 5.65
N VAL A 89 -22.78 -2.78 6.51
CA VAL A 89 -23.91 -3.25 7.32
C VAL A 89 -25.01 -3.93 6.50
N LYS A 90 -25.30 -3.49 5.28
CA LYS A 90 -26.29 -4.13 4.40
C LYS A 90 -25.92 -5.57 4.03
N ALA A 91 -24.63 -5.79 3.76
CA ALA A 91 -24.13 -7.13 3.43
C ALA A 91 -24.13 -8.05 4.67
N TYR A 92 -23.81 -7.50 5.84
CA TYR A 92 -23.92 -8.22 7.12
C TYR A 92 -25.36 -8.64 7.41
N LEU A 93 -26.33 -7.72 7.28
CA LEU A 93 -27.74 -7.99 7.54
C LEU A 93 -28.36 -8.96 6.53
N ALA A 94 -27.85 -9.01 5.30
CA ALA A 94 -28.34 -9.92 4.26
C ALA A 94 -27.92 -11.37 4.51
N ASP A 95 -26.71 -11.60 5.04
CA ASP A 95 -26.17 -12.93 5.32
C ASP A 95 -25.13 -12.84 6.45
N GLN A 96 -25.62 -12.92 7.70
CA GLN A 96 -24.80 -12.79 8.90
C GLN A 96 -23.82 -13.97 9.05
N ASP A 97 -24.26 -15.18 8.75
CA ASP A 97 -23.45 -16.38 8.97
C ASP A 97 -22.23 -16.39 8.06
N THR A 98 -22.41 -16.20 6.75
CA THR A 98 -21.30 -16.10 5.80
C THR A 98 -20.40 -14.92 6.13
N PHE A 99 -20.96 -13.76 6.54
CA PHE A 99 -20.15 -12.60 6.92
C PHE A 99 -19.24 -12.90 8.12
N LEU A 100 -19.79 -13.58 9.14
CA LEU A 100 -19.02 -13.98 10.32
C LEU A 100 -17.95 -15.03 9.97
N GLU A 101 -18.27 -16.02 9.13
CA GLU A 101 -17.29 -16.99 8.65
C GLU A 101 -16.11 -16.32 7.93
N ASP A 102 -16.38 -15.32 7.09
CA ASP A 102 -15.36 -14.53 6.42
C ASP A 102 -14.46 -13.80 7.41
N LEU A 103 -15.02 -13.12 8.42
CA LEU A 103 -14.25 -12.46 9.49
C LEU A 103 -13.40 -13.45 10.29
N ILE A 104 -13.99 -14.60 10.67
CA ILE A 104 -13.29 -15.65 11.40
C ILE A 104 -12.15 -16.22 10.57
N SER A 105 -12.36 -16.42 9.28
CA SER A 105 -11.32 -16.89 8.35
C SER A 105 -10.14 -15.92 8.20
N LEU A 106 -10.32 -14.63 8.53
CA LEU A 106 -9.25 -13.65 8.61
C LEU A 106 -8.44 -13.75 9.92
N GLY A 107 -8.88 -14.54 10.89
CA GLY A 107 -8.17 -14.74 12.15
C GLY A 107 -8.60 -13.85 13.31
N VAL A 108 -9.78 -13.22 13.25
CA VAL A 108 -10.28 -12.31 14.29
C VAL A 108 -10.33 -12.97 15.66
N LEU A 109 -10.84 -14.22 15.76
CA LEU A 109 -10.97 -14.92 17.05
C LEU A 109 -9.62 -15.19 17.71
N GLN A 110 -8.65 -15.61 16.91
CA GLN A 110 -7.26 -15.85 17.37
C GLN A 110 -6.61 -14.54 17.83
N ALA A 111 -6.82 -13.46 17.09
CA ALA A 111 -6.31 -12.15 17.42
C ALA A 111 -6.93 -11.61 18.73
N MET A 112 -8.24 -11.79 18.94
CA MET A 112 -8.92 -11.45 20.18
C MET A 112 -8.34 -12.22 21.38
N ALA A 113 -8.22 -13.55 21.25
CA ALA A 113 -7.69 -14.39 22.31
C ALA A 113 -6.22 -14.04 22.65
N ALA A 114 -5.40 -13.81 21.63
CA ALA A 114 -3.99 -13.43 21.80
C ALA A 114 -3.84 -12.09 22.51
N GLU A 115 -4.60 -11.07 22.09
CA GLU A 115 -4.45 -9.72 22.62
C GLU A 115 -5.03 -9.60 24.05
N VAL A 116 -6.20 -10.19 24.33
CA VAL A 116 -6.84 -10.13 25.66
C VAL A 116 -6.03 -10.89 26.71
N ASN A 117 -5.37 -12.01 26.33
CA ASN A 117 -4.54 -12.79 27.24
C ASN A 117 -3.06 -12.39 27.24
N ARG A 118 -2.68 -11.33 26.50
CA ARG A 118 -1.31 -10.85 26.44
C ARG A 118 -0.86 -10.31 27.80
N LYS A 119 0.27 -10.83 28.30
CA LYS A 119 0.92 -10.26 29.47
C LYS A 119 1.62 -8.96 29.10
N LEU A 120 1.14 -7.85 29.63
CA LEU A 120 1.73 -6.54 29.36
C LEU A 120 3.07 -6.36 30.09
N HIS A 121 4.04 -5.83 29.39
CA HIS A 121 5.29 -5.34 29.96
C HIS A 121 5.28 -3.79 29.95
N TRP A 122 5.95 -3.16 30.90
CA TRP A 122 5.96 -1.69 31.01
C TRP A 122 6.37 -0.97 29.73
N SER A 123 7.21 -1.59 28.90
CA SER A 123 7.69 -1.03 27.63
C SER A 123 6.69 -1.13 26.48
N ASP A 124 5.62 -1.95 26.61
CA ASP A 124 4.70 -2.21 25.51
C ASP A 124 4.01 -0.92 25.02
N GLY A 125 3.63 -0.05 25.95
CA GLY A 125 3.07 1.25 25.61
C GLY A 125 4.03 2.18 24.84
N LEU A 126 5.34 2.09 25.10
CA LEU A 126 6.36 2.84 24.36
C LEU A 126 6.62 2.22 22.98
N ILE A 127 6.59 0.89 22.90
CA ILE A 127 6.71 0.16 21.62
C ILE A 127 5.55 0.49 20.69
N GLU A 128 4.31 0.53 21.22
CA GLU A 128 3.14 0.92 20.44
C GLU A 128 3.20 2.37 19.95
N ARG A 129 3.65 3.30 20.78
CA ARG A 129 3.89 4.70 20.35
C ARG A 129 4.94 4.78 19.25
N LEU A 130 6.02 4.01 19.37
CA LEU A 130 7.06 3.92 18.36
C LEU A 130 6.50 3.32 17.04
N ARG A 131 5.71 2.27 17.14
CA ARG A 131 5.03 1.63 16.03
C ARG A 131 4.08 2.59 15.31
N SER A 132 3.24 3.31 16.04
CA SER A 132 2.31 4.30 15.48
C SER A 132 3.04 5.43 14.76
N GLY A 133 4.16 5.92 15.32
CA GLY A 133 4.94 7.01 14.73
C GLY A 133 5.77 6.59 13.50
N ARG A 134 6.30 5.37 13.48
CA ARG A 134 7.24 4.90 12.43
C ARG A 134 6.68 3.79 11.54
N GLY A 135 5.67 3.05 12.00
CA GLY A 135 5.20 1.83 11.35
C GLY A 135 4.65 2.05 9.94
N SER A 136 3.91 3.12 9.73
CA SER A 136 3.33 3.43 8.40
C SER A 136 4.41 3.74 7.37
N ALA A 137 5.41 4.54 7.74
CA ALA A 137 6.51 4.89 6.86
C ALA A 137 7.39 3.67 6.52
N ILE A 138 7.77 2.88 7.55
CA ILE A 138 8.58 1.67 7.38
C ILE A 138 7.84 0.61 6.56
N SER A 139 6.56 0.39 6.84
CA SER A 139 5.76 -0.59 6.07
C SER A 139 5.60 -0.19 4.61
N GLY A 140 5.45 1.11 4.32
CA GLY A 140 5.45 1.64 2.96
C GLY A 140 6.78 1.41 2.24
N GLN A 141 7.89 1.73 2.89
CA GLN A 141 9.23 1.53 2.34
C GLN A 141 9.55 0.04 2.11
N ARG A 142 9.21 -0.84 3.07
CA ARG A 142 9.44 -2.29 2.93
C ARG A 142 8.63 -2.89 1.78
N ARG A 143 7.38 -2.50 1.62
CA ARG A 143 6.58 -2.97 0.48
C ARG A 143 7.19 -2.53 -0.86
N GLY A 144 7.61 -1.28 -0.97
CA GLY A 144 8.32 -0.79 -2.15
C GLY A 144 9.59 -1.60 -2.44
N ARG A 145 10.44 -1.78 -1.43
CA ARG A 145 11.66 -2.59 -1.55
C ARG A 145 11.39 -4.03 -1.94
N ASN A 146 10.37 -4.68 -1.37
CA ASN A 146 10.05 -6.08 -1.72
C ASN A 146 9.73 -6.27 -3.20
N VAL A 147 9.04 -5.33 -3.85
CA VAL A 147 8.78 -5.38 -5.29
C VAL A 147 10.05 -5.13 -6.08
N GLU A 148 10.82 -4.11 -5.68
CA GLU A 148 12.09 -3.73 -6.31
C GLU A 148 13.14 -4.83 -6.17
N ASP A 149 13.34 -5.39 -4.95
CA ASP A 149 14.29 -6.48 -4.69
C ASP A 149 13.91 -7.76 -5.48
N SER A 150 12.61 -8.06 -5.59
CA SER A 150 12.12 -9.18 -6.40
C SER A 150 12.41 -8.97 -7.90
N ALA A 151 12.28 -7.74 -8.39
CA ALA A 151 12.65 -7.39 -9.75
C ALA A 151 14.15 -7.53 -9.95
N GLU A 152 14.97 -7.01 -9.05
CA GLU A 152 16.43 -7.03 -9.12
C GLU A 152 16.99 -8.45 -9.17
N LEU A 153 16.45 -9.38 -8.37
CA LEU A 153 16.82 -10.80 -8.41
C LEU A 153 16.63 -11.42 -9.80
N ILE A 154 15.55 -11.08 -10.49
CA ILE A 154 15.27 -11.62 -11.84
C ILE A 154 16.14 -10.91 -12.88
N ILE A 155 16.33 -9.60 -12.75
CA ILE A 155 17.18 -8.81 -13.64
C ILE A 155 18.62 -9.30 -13.60
N SER A 156 19.18 -9.46 -12.40
CA SER A 156 20.55 -9.96 -12.20
C SER A 156 20.73 -11.38 -12.75
N LYS A 157 19.74 -12.26 -12.59
CA LYS A 157 19.73 -13.60 -13.16
C LYS A 157 19.79 -13.60 -14.70
N VAL A 158 19.15 -12.61 -15.35
CA VAL A 158 19.08 -12.54 -16.83
C VAL A 158 20.26 -11.77 -17.41
N PHE A 159 20.64 -10.65 -16.82
CA PHE A 159 21.62 -9.73 -17.38
C PHE A 159 22.98 -9.73 -16.66
N GLY A 160 23.10 -10.47 -15.53
CA GLY A 160 24.30 -10.41 -14.69
C GLY A 160 24.44 -9.03 -14.07
N GLU A 161 25.57 -8.38 -14.32
CA GLU A 161 25.84 -7.02 -13.85
C GLU A 161 25.54 -5.93 -14.90
N ALA A 162 24.99 -6.30 -16.06
CA ALA A 162 24.68 -5.36 -17.13
C ALA A 162 23.36 -4.62 -16.87
N TYR A 163 23.26 -3.92 -15.77
CA TYR A 163 22.18 -2.98 -15.42
C TYR A 163 22.65 -1.95 -14.39
N GLU A 164 21.95 -0.84 -14.29
CA GLU A 164 22.14 0.15 -13.22
C GLU A 164 20.82 0.34 -12.48
N ALA A 165 20.87 0.20 -11.14
CA ALA A 165 19.73 0.38 -10.27
C ALA A 165 19.62 1.82 -9.74
N ARG A 166 18.41 2.28 -9.49
CA ARG A 166 18.09 3.58 -8.87
C ARG A 166 18.82 4.75 -9.53
N CYS A 167 18.74 4.81 -10.84
CA CYS A 167 19.53 5.75 -11.62
C CYS A 167 18.67 6.80 -12.36
N THR A 168 19.36 7.82 -12.85
CA THR A 168 18.79 8.77 -13.80
C THR A 168 19.31 8.40 -15.19
N PHE A 169 18.43 7.89 -16.04
CA PHE A 169 18.80 7.51 -17.42
C PHE A 169 18.81 8.71 -18.35
N HIS A 170 19.53 8.57 -19.45
CA HIS A 170 19.65 9.57 -20.50
C HIS A 170 18.80 9.17 -21.71
N GLY A 171 17.89 10.05 -22.07
CA GLY A 171 17.10 9.93 -23.28
C GLY A 171 17.66 10.76 -24.45
N PRO A 172 16.88 10.90 -25.54
CA PRO A 172 17.29 11.69 -26.69
C PRO A 172 17.35 13.17 -26.35
N ARG A 173 18.21 13.90 -27.07
CA ARG A 173 18.33 15.38 -26.96
C ARG A 173 18.62 15.91 -25.55
N GLY A 174 19.27 15.10 -24.71
CA GLY A 174 19.62 15.47 -23.34
C GLY A 174 18.47 15.38 -22.32
N THR A 175 17.34 14.76 -22.69
CA THR A 175 16.29 14.46 -21.71
C THR A 175 16.79 13.44 -20.69
N THR A 176 16.28 13.51 -19.46
CA THR A 176 16.63 12.60 -18.38
C THR A 176 15.40 12.34 -17.51
N ALA A 177 15.29 11.14 -16.96
CA ALA A 177 14.33 10.82 -15.92
C ALA A 177 14.89 9.76 -14.97
N LYS A 178 14.33 9.68 -13.75
CA LYS A 178 14.66 8.64 -12.80
C LYS A 178 13.93 7.35 -13.17
N CYS A 179 14.59 6.21 -12.92
CA CYS A 179 13.97 4.90 -13.00
C CYS A 179 14.62 3.96 -11.97
N ASP A 180 13.94 2.86 -11.66
CA ASP A 180 14.47 1.88 -10.72
C ASP A 180 15.60 1.07 -11.38
N PHE A 181 15.46 0.67 -12.65
CA PHE A 181 16.52 -0.05 -13.37
C PHE A 181 16.63 0.40 -14.81
N ALA A 182 17.88 0.57 -15.28
CA ALA A 182 18.23 0.84 -16.66
C ALA A 182 19.18 -0.25 -17.19
N ILE A 183 18.88 -0.86 -18.33
CA ILE A 183 19.60 -1.99 -18.92
C ILE A 183 19.99 -1.64 -20.35
N PRO A 184 21.25 -1.81 -20.77
CA PRO A 184 22.39 -2.29 -20.01
C PRO A 184 23.00 -1.22 -19.08
N SER A 185 22.72 0.05 -19.31
CA SER A 185 23.19 1.17 -18.50
C SER A 185 22.26 2.39 -18.60
N LYS A 186 22.41 3.35 -17.70
CA LYS A 186 21.66 4.62 -17.77
C LYS A 186 21.98 5.48 -18.99
N LYS A 187 23.15 5.32 -19.60
CA LYS A 187 23.55 6.07 -20.80
C LYS A 187 22.94 5.53 -22.08
N GLU A 188 22.78 4.21 -22.15
CA GLU A 188 22.32 3.50 -23.36
C GLU A 188 21.17 2.53 -23.03
N ALA A 189 20.20 3.01 -22.27
CA ALA A 189 19.09 2.18 -21.83
C ALA A 189 18.27 1.64 -23.02
N ARG A 190 18.19 0.32 -23.12
CA ARG A 190 17.34 -0.43 -24.05
C ARG A 190 16.08 -0.94 -23.36
N VAL A 191 16.19 -1.21 -22.05
CA VAL A 191 15.07 -1.58 -21.21
C VAL A 191 15.11 -0.72 -19.96
N LEU A 192 14.00 -0.09 -19.64
CA LEU A 192 13.74 0.62 -18.39
C LEU A 192 12.71 -0.14 -17.59
N ILE A 193 12.90 -0.18 -16.29
CA ILE A 193 11.98 -0.84 -15.37
C ILE A 193 11.67 0.13 -14.25
N GLU A 194 10.38 0.33 -14.00
CA GLU A 194 9.86 1.07 -12.86
C GLU A 194 9.03 0.13 -12.00
N SER A 195 9.22 0.19 -10.69
CA SER A 195 8.55 -0.68 -9.73
C SER A 195 7.85 0.13 -8.66
N LYS A 196 6.58 -0.14 -8.43
CA LYS A 196 5.79 0.55 -7.40
C LYS A 196 4.90 -0.42 -6.64
N ALA A 197 5.14 -0.58 -5.35
CA ALA A 197 4.19 -1.26 -4.48
C ALA A 197 3.06 -0.31 -4.09
N TYR A 198 1.83 -0.71 -4.35
CA TYR A 198 0.66 0.08 -4.01
C TYR A 198 -0.06 -0.46 -2.77
N GLY A 199 0.06 0.26 -1.68
CA GLY A 199 -0.53 -0.13 -0.40
C GLY A 199 -0.77 1.07 0.52
N ALA A 200 -0.93 2.27 -0.07
CA ALA A 200 -1.16 3.50 0.68
C ALA A 200 -2.26 4.37 0.04
N THR A 201 -2.88 5.21 0.85
CA THR A 201 -4.03 6.05 0.50
C THR A 201 -3.66 7.32 -0.27
N GLY A 202 -4.54 7.72 -1.17
CA GLY A 202 -4.78 9.09 -1.63
C GLY A 202 -3.72 9.70 -2.55
N SER A 203 -2.86 10.52 -2.03
CA SER A 203 -1.97 11.43 -2.79
C SER A 203 -0.84 10.75 -3.58
N LYS A 204 -0.40 9.57 -3.17
CA LYS A 204 0.72 8.85 -3.82
C LYS A 204 0.40 8.29 -5.21
N MET A 205 -0.85 8.25 -5.61
CA MET A 205 -1.25 7.73 -6.93
C MET A 205 -0.99 8.72 -8.05
N THR A 206 -1.19 10.00 -7.79
CA THR A 206 -0.84 11.07 -8.73
C THR A 206 0.66 11.05 -9.03
N ASP A 207 1.47 10.67 -8.04
CA ASP A 207 2.91 10.54 -8.17
C ASP A 207 3.30 9.38 -9.11
N ILE A 208 2.63 8.21 -9.03
CA ILE A 208 2.92 7.05 -9.89
C ILE A 208 2.68 7.37 -11.38
N LEU A 209 1.54 7.97 -11.71
CA LEU A 209 1.23 8.37 -13.09
C LEU A 209 2.19 9.47 -13.57
N GLY A 210 2.51 10.44 -12.70
CA GLY A 210 3.48 11.49 -12.99
C GLY A 210 4.89 10.93 -13.27
N ASP A 211 5.36 9.99 -12.44
CA ASP A 211 6.65 9.30 -12.64
C ASP A 211 6.67 8.55 -13.98
N LEU A 212 5.61 7.77 -14.28
CA LEU A 212 5.51 7.04 -15.54
C LEU A 212 5.50 7.98 -16.76
N HIS A 213 4.73 9.07 -16.73
CA HIS A 213 4.73 10.06 -17.81
C HIS A 213 6.11 10.68 -17.99
N THR A 214 6.79 11.04 -16.91
CA THR A 214 8.14 11.59 -16.98
C THR A 214 9.12 10.62 -17.65
N ILE A 215 9.04 9.33 -17.33
CA ILE A 215 9.86 8.29 -17.96
C ILE A 215 9.51 8.14 -19.45
N ILE A 216 8.22 8.11 -19.78
CA ILE A 216 7.71 7.95 -21.16
C ILE A 216 8.18 9.11 -22.03
N GLU A 217 8.08 10.35 -21.55
CA GLU A 217 8.53 11.54 -22.28
C GLU A 217 10.05 11.60 -22.46
N ALA A 218 10.80 11.07 -21.49
CA ALA A 218 12.26 11.09 -21.52
C ALA A 218 12.88 9.93 -22.28
N LYS A 219 12.22 8.77 -22.39
CA LYS A 219 12.80 7.58 -23.02
C LYS A 219 12.89 7.70 -24.54
N ARG A 220 13.77 6.90 -25.14
CA ARG A 220 13.86 6.75 -26.61
C ARG A 220 12.67 5.91 -27.09
N ALA A 221 12.29 6.11 -28.35
CA ALA A 221 11.20 5.35 -28.96
C ALA A 221 11.49 3.83 -29.03
N ASP A 222 12.77 3.47 -29.15
CA ASP A 222 13.24 2.07 -29.21
C ASP A 222 13.56 1.46 -27.84
N THR A 223 13.28 2.17 -26.73
CA THR A 223 13.51 1.68 -25.37
C THR A 223 12.20 1.08 -24.81
N ALA A 224 12.27 -0.18 -24.42
CA ALA A 224 11.17 -0.86 -23.73
C ALA A 224 11.00 -0.32 -22.30
N LEU A 225 9.78 0.00 -21.90
CA LEU A 225 9.45 0.35 -20.53
C LEU A 225 8.60 -0.76 -19.92
N LEU A 226 9.08 -1.36 -18.84
CA LEU A 226 8.37 -2.38 -18.07
C LEU A 226 7.94 -1.78 -16.73
N PHE A 227 6.69 -2.03 -16.33
CA PHE A 227 6.15 -1.55 -15.07
C PHE A 227 5.81 -2.74 -14.17
N LEU A 228 6.45 -2.80 -12.99
CA LEU A 228 6.14 -3.79 -11.97
C LEU A 228 5.35 -3.14 -10.86
N THR A 229 4.23 -3.75 -10.49
CA THR A 229 3.44 -3.26 -9.38
C THR A 229 2.77 -4.43 -8.67
N ASP A 230 2.45 -4.23 -7.40
CA ASP A 230 1.62 -5.17 -6.63
C ASP A 230 0.90 -4.44 -5.51
N GLY A 231 -0.13 -5.08 -4.97
CA GLY A 231 -0.91 -4.58 -3.85
C GLY A 231 -2.41 -4.67 -4.11
N LEU A 232 -3.15 -5.17 -3.12
CA LEU A 232 -4.60 -5.35 -3.20
C LEU A 232 -5.37 -4.04 -3.38
N THR A 233 -4.77 -2.91 -3.05
CA THR A 233 -5.37 -1.57 -3.21
C THR A 233 -5.70 -1.25 -4.67
N TRP A 234 -5.05 -1.91 -5.64
CA TRP A 234 -5.42 -1.80 -7.05
C TRP A 234 -6.85 -2.28 -7.35
N LYS A 235 -7.40 -3.20 -6.55
CA LYS A 235 -8.79 -3.67 -6.70
C LYS A 235 -9.78 -2.55 -6.37
N GLU A 236 -9.44 -1.66 -5.47
CA GLU A 236 -10.26 -0.50 -5.08
C GLU A 236 -10.04 0.70 -6.01
N ARG A 237 -8.90 0.74 -6.68
CA ARG A 237 -8.47 1.84 -7.55
C ARG A 237 -8.38 1.43 -9.02
N GLN A 238 -9.37 0.69 -9.49
CA GLN A 238 -9.40 0.18 -10.86
C GLN A 238 -9.37 1.29 -11.93
N SER A 239 -9.94 2.47 -11.63
CA SER A 239 -9.90 3.62 -12.54
C SER A 239 -8.46 4.08 -12.83
N ASP A 240 -7.60 4.04 -11.82
CA ASP A 240 -6.21 4.46 -11.97
C ASP A 240 -5.38 3.36 -12.64
N LEU A 241 -5.64 2.10 -12.33
CA LEU A 241 -5.01 0.98 -13.03
C LEU A 241 -5.38 0.97 -14.53
N ARG A 242 -6.63 1.34 -14.88
CA ARG A 242 -7.05 1.49 -16.29
C ARG A 242 -6.23 2.54 -17.04
N LYS A 243 -5.90 3.68 -16.41
CA LYS A 243 -5.03 4.69 -17.03
C LYS A 243 -3.63 4.14 -17.34
N ILE A 244 -3.08 3.33 -16.44
CA ILE A 244 -1.77 2.67 -16.69
C ILE A 244 -1.90 1.62 -17.81
N LEU A 245 -3.02 0.88 -17.85
CA LEU A 245 -3.30 -0.05 -18.94
C LEU A 245 -3.48 0.67 -20.28
N GLU A 246 -4.06 1.87 -20.30
CA GLU A 246 -4.14 2.72 -21.50
C GLU A 246 -2.75 3.09 -22.01
N LEU A 247 -1.80 3.45 -21.13
CA LEU A 247 -0.41 3.69 -21.53
C LEU A 247 0.24 2.44 -22.14
N GLN A 248 -0.06 1.24 -21.61
CA GLN A 248 0.40 -0.01 -22.23
C GLN A 248 -0.26 -0.24 -23.59
N ASN A 249 -1.57 -0.03 -23.72
CA ASN A 249 -2.31 -0.23 -24.96
C ASN A 249 -1.87 0.76 -26.06
N ASN A 250 -1.43 1.96 -25.68
CA ASN A 250 -0.86 2.95 -26.58
C ASN A 250 0.60 2.64 -26.97
N GLY A 251 1.23 1.66 -26.32
CA GLY A 251 2.62 1.29 -26.58
C GLY A 251 3.66 2.10 -25.80
N ASP A 252 3.23 3.01 -24.92
CA ASP A 252 4.11 3.81 -24.06
C ASP A 252 4.79 2.96 -22.99
N ILE A 253 4.05 1.99 -22.44
CA ILE A 253 4.53 0.93 -21.56
C ILE A 253 4.49 -0.38 -22.35
N THR A 254 5.60 -1.11 -22.35
CA THR A 254 5.70 -2.40 -23.07
C THR A 254 4.85 -3.47 -22.38
N ARG A 255 4.92 -3.56 -21.06
CA ARG A 255 4.11 -4.49 -20.26
C ARG A 255 4.09 -4.14 -18.80
N ILE A 256 2.96 -4.51 -18.14
CA ILE A 256 2.74 -4.42 -16.70
C ILE A 256 2.87 -5.83 -16.10
N TYR A 257 3.50 -5.93 -14.92
CA TYR A 257 3.68 -7.18 -14.18
C TYR A 257 3.27 -7.02 -12.72
N THR A 258 2.83 -8.13 -12.13
CA THR A 258 2.69 -8.30 -10.69
C THR A 258 3.72 -9.32 -10.19
N LEU A 259 3.92 -9.42 -8.88
CA LEU A 259 4.85 -10.41 -8.30
C LEU A 259 4.47 -11.86 -8.68
N SER A 260 3.18 -12.16 -8.82
CA SER A 260 2.71 -13.47 -9.28
C SER A 260 3.12 -13.79 -10.72
N MET A 261 3.46 -12.77 -11.52
CA MET A 261 3.89 -12.90 -12.92
C MET A 261 5.41 -13.02 -13.07
N ALA A 262 6.16 -13.31 -12.00
CA ALA A 262 7.64 -13.39 -12.00
C ALA A 262 8.21 -14.27 -13.13
N LYS A 263 7.63 -15.46 -13.39
CA LYS A 263 8.06 -16.34 -14.48
C LYS A 263 7.87 -15.71 -15.86
N ARG A 264 6.78 -14.96 -16.04
CA ARG A 264 6.51 -14.25 -17.29
C ARG A 264 7.47 -13.09 -17.46
N PHE A 265 7.71 -12.34 -16.41
CA PHE A 265 8.68 -11.25 -16.39
C PHE A 265 10.09 -11.74 -16.79
N GLU A 266 10.58 -12.84 -16.19
CA GLU A 266 11.87 -13.44 -16.56
C GLU A 266 11.90 -13.85 -18.05
N LYS A 267 10.83 -14.49 -18.55
CA LYS A 267 10.76 -14.89 -19.96
C LYS A 267 10.84 -13.70 -20.90
N ASP A 268 10.11 -12.64 -20.61
CA ASP A 268 10.06 -11.45 -21.46
C ASP A 268 11.38 -10.67 -21.39
N LEU A 269 12.06 -10.61 -20.23
CA LEU A 269 13.41 -10.06 -20.11
C LEU A 269 14.44 -10.83 -20.96
N ARG A 270 14.38 -12.17 -20.99
CA ARG A 270 15.24 -12.99 -21.86
C ARG A 270 14.98 -12.75 -23.35
N GLN A 271 13.73 -12.45 -23.70
CA GLN A 271 13.37 -12.09 -25.07
C GLN A 271 13.95 -10.72 -25.42
N LEU A 272 13.73 -9.69 -24.58
CA LEU A 272 14.27 -8.35 -24.78
C LEU A 272 15.80 -8.33 -24.85
N LYS A 273 16.47 -9.17 -24.05
CA LYS A 273 17.91 -9.35 -24.10
C LYS A 273 18.37 -9.77 -25.50
N ARG A 274 17.70 -10.78 -26.09
CA ARG A 274 18.04 -11.26 -27.47
C ARG A 274 17.74 -10.21 -28.52
N GLU A 275 16.60 -9.52 -28.41
CA GLU A 275 16.18 -8.48 -29.36
C GLU A 275 17.11 -7.26 -29.34
N ALA A 276 17.62 -6.90 -28.14
CA ALA A 276 18.55 -5.81 -27.98
C ALA A 276 20.03 -6.17 -28.27
N GLY A 277 20.34 -7.45 -28.49
CA GLY A 277 21.71 -7.93 -28.70
C GLY A 277 22.60 -7.83 -27.44
N LEU A 278 22.02 -8.01 -26.24
CA LEU A 278 22.66 -7.88 -24.92
C LEU A 278 23.11 -9.25 -24.36
#